data_f05bcccc2deb140364d1d42f21a29a03
#
_entry.id   f05bcccc2deb140364d1d42f21a29a03
#
_cell.length_a   1.000
_cell.length_b   1.000
_cell.length_c   1.000
_cell.angle_alpha   90.00
_cell.angle_beta   90.00
_cell.angle_gamma   90.00
#
_symmetry.space_group_name_H-M   'P 1'
#
loop_
_entity.id
_entity.type
_entity.pdbx_description
1 polymer ?
#
loop_
_entity_poly.entity_id
_entity_poly.type
_entity_poly.pdbx_seq_one_letter_code
_entity_poly.pdbx_strand_id
1 'polypeptide(L)'
;MTGIYDCFGYGPGYDISFEERYKLIRKAGFDCVMLWWSNQFGRGDGYREDVRLARSAGLFVENIHAPVHEQNNLSLDNLSGEGVFQSYLQCVADCCEYDIPTVVIHLPNDNNPLNQIGIRRLAELINKAEQKNIYIAFENLSNIKNLKTALNKFTSNNVGYCYDSCHHINYALDEDLLGMYGNRLMAIHLHDNGGSHNQHQLPFDGNINWDTVMEKIACTGYRGATTLEPMNWDYSHLNICQFLELAYERAKRLDYLRK
;
A
#
# COMPACT_ATOMS: atom_id res chain seq x y z
N MET A 1 -12.31 6.04 9.67
CA MET A 1 -11.92 4.60 9.62
C MET A 1 -10.41 4.52 9.63
N THR A 2 -9.84 3.64 10.45
CA THR A 2 -8.40 3.46 10.57
C THR A 2 -7.97 2.08 10.13
N GLY A 3 -6.85 1.99 9.41
CA GLY A 3 -6.30 0.75 8.89
C GLY A 3 -4.83 0.56 9.24
N ILE A 4 -4.35 -0.66 9.09
CA ILE A 4 -2.93 -1.00 9.25
C ILE A 4 -2.55 -2.10 8.27
N TYR A 5 -1.30 -2.05 7.81
CA TYR A 5 -0.66 -3.09 7.03
C TYR A 5 -0.47 -4.37 7.88
N ASP A 6 -0.87 -5.51 7.35
CA ASP A 6 -0.85 -6.77 8.10
C ASP A 6 0.55 -7.34 8.30
N CYS A 7 1.52 -6.88 7.51
CA CYS A 7 2.89 -7.37 7.54
C CYS A 7 3.81 -6.70 8.55
N PHE A 8 3.31 -5.80 9.41
CA PHE A 8 4.12 -5.28 10.51
C PHE A 8 4.76 -6.43 11.30
N GLY A 9 6.03 -6.31 11.67
CA GLY A 9 6.73 -7.30 12.46
C GLY A 9 7.29 -8.51 11.69
N TYR A 10 7.44 -8.44 10.38
CA TYR A 10 8.26 -9.39 9.64
C TYR A 10 9.76 -9.13 9.89
N GLY A 11 10.54 -10.22 9.91
CA GLY A 11 11.94 -10.20 10.35
C GLY A 11 12.05 -10.62 11.81
N PRO A 12 12.84 -9.98 12.65
CA PRO A 12 12.85 -10.20 14.10
C PRO A 12 11.56 -9.65 14.72
N GLY A 13 10.44 -10.24 14.35
CA GLY A 13 9.11 -9.77 14.65
C GLY A 13 8.41 -10.62 15.70
N TYR A 14 7.10 -10.51 15.71
CA TYR A 14 6.27 -11.20 16.67
C TYR A 14 5.96 -12.64 16.17
N ASP A 15 6.34 -13.64 16.95
CA ASP A 15 6.06 -15.05 16.65
C ASP A 15 4.62 -15.40 17.03
N ILE A 16 3.69 -15.05 16.15
CA ILE A 16 2.26 -15.34 16.30
C ILE A 16 1.67 -15.83 14.98
N SER A 17 0.59 -16.60 15.07
CA SER A 17 -0.16 -17.00 13.88
C SER A 17 -0.84 -15.80 13.22
N PHE A 18 -1.12 -15.89 11.91
CA PHE A 18 -1.87 -14.85 11.21
C PHE A 18 -3.29 -14.70 11.74
N GLU A 19 -3.93 -15.78 12.17
CA GLU A 19 -5.24 -15.72 12.82
C GLU A 19 -5.20 -14.87 14.10
N GLU A 20 -4.21 -15.07 14.96
CA GLU A 20 -4.04 -14.27 16.17
C GLU A 20 -3.69 -12.81 15.83
N ARG A 21 -2.89 -12.59 14.80
CA ARG A 21 -2.53 -11.24 14.31
C ARG A 21 -3.77 -10.39 14.00
N TYR A 22 -4.71 -10.92 13.23
CA TYR A 22 -5.93 -10.17 12.88
C TYR A 22 -6.83 -9.93 14.09
N LYS A 23 -6.92 -10.88 15.01
CA LYS A 23 -7.64 -10.69 16.28
C LYS A 23 -7.04 -9.56 17.13
N LEU A 24 -5.70 -9.48 17.20
CA LEU A 24 -5.01 -8.43 17.93
C LEU A 24 -5.14 -7.06 17.25
N ILE A 25 -5.06 -6.98 15.91
CA ILE A 25 -5.32 -5.76 15.14
C ILE A 25 -6.73 -5.24 15.46
N ARG A 26 -7.74 -6.12 15.40
CA ARG A 26 -9.12 -5.73 15.73
C ARG A 26 -9.29 -5.31 17.18
N LYS A 27 -8.66 -6.04 18.10
CA LYS A 27 -8.67 -5.72 19.53
C LYS A 27 -8.05 -4.37 19.85
N ALA A 28 -7.00 -3.97 19.14
CA ALA A 28 -6.38 -2.65 19.28
C ALA A 28 -7.31 -1.50 18.82
N GLY A 29 -8.32 -1.81 17.98
CA GLY A 29 -9.34 -0.87 17.56
C GLY A 29 -9.37 -0.53 16.06
N PHE A 30 -8.48 -1.12 15.27
CA PHE A 30 -8.48 -0.90 13.81
C PHE A 30 -9.76 -1.42 13.16
N ASP A 31 -10.20 -0.74 12.11
CA ASP A 31 -11.40 -1.06 11.34
C ASP A 31 -11.08 -1.93 10.12
N CYS A 32 -9.90 -1.78 9.54
CA CYS A 32 -9.50 -2.44 8.31
C CYS A 32 -8.01 -2.80 8.27
N VAL A 33 -7.66 -3.60 7.26
CA VAL A 33 -6.29 -3.99 6.96
C VAL A 33 -6.01 -3.83 5.47
N MET A 34 -4.77 -3.50 5.15
CA MET A 34 -4.12 -3.72 3.87
C MET A 34 -3.38 -5.05 3.96
N LEU A 35 -3.55 -5.94 2.97
CA LEU A 35 -2.93 -7.26 2.96
C LEU A 35 -1.72 -7.31 2.01
N TRP A 36 -0.63 -7.89 2.48
CA TRP A 36 0.50 -8.25 1.63
C TRP A 36 0.16 -9.46 0.77
N TRP A 37 0.12 -9.28 -0.55
CA TRP A 37 -0.38 -10.30 -1.48
C TRP A 37 0.76 -11.07 -2.15
N SER A 38 1.55 -11.81 -1.35
CA SER A 38 2.72 -12.50 -1.85
C SER A 38 3.11 -13.68 -0.97
N ASN A 39 3.74 -14.69 -1.59
CA ASN A 39 4.40 -15.80 -0.92
C ASN A 39 5.77 -15.45 -0.31
N GLN A 40 6.17 -14.18 -0.33
CA GLN A 40 7.51 -13.74 0.07
C GLN A 40 7.93 -14.19 1.47
N PHE A 41 6.98 -14.41 2.35
CA PHE A 41 7.24 -14.82 3.74
C PHE A 41 7.10 -16.32 3.97
N GLY A 42 7.22 -17.14 2.91
CA GLY A 42 7.30 -18.59 3.01
C GLY A 42 5.99 -19.29 3.34
N ARG A 43 4.84 -18.62 3.16
CA ARG A 43 3.51 -19.19 3.46
C ARG A 43 2.91 -19.98 2.29
N GLY A 44 3.61 -20.12 1.17
CA GLY A 44 3.01 -20.61 -0.07
C GLY A 44 1.81 -19.74 -0.45
N ASP A 45 0.70 -20.35 -0.85
CA ASP A 45 -0.55 -19.63 -1.17
C ASP A 45 -1.37 -19.26 0.08
N GLY A 46 -0.83 -19.43 1.28
CA GLY A 46 -1.53 -19.17 2.56
C GLY A 46 -1.94 -17.71 2.76
N TYR A 47 -1.33 -16.77 2.04
CA TYR A 47 -1.72 -15.36 2.08
C TYR A 47 -3.16 -15.14 1.56
N ARG A 48 -3.71 -16.02 0.73
CA ARG A 48 -5.12 -15.93 0.29
C ARG A 48 -6.10 -16.22 1.41
N GLU A 49 -5.72 -17.05 2.36
CA GLU A 49 -6.51 -17.35 3.56
C GLU A 49 -6.65 -16.12 4.48
N ASP A 50 -5.75 -15.16 4.38
CA ASP A 50 -5.73 -13.96 5.21
C ASP A 50 -7.01 -13.11 5.05
N VAL A 51 -7.63 -13.13 3.88
CA VAL A 51 -8.93 -12.46 3.67
C VAL A 51 -9.99 -13.02 4.61
N ARG A 52 -10.08 -14.36 4.69
CA ARG A 52 -11.04 -15.05 5.56
C ARG A 52 -10.71 -14.78 7.03
N LEU A 53 -9.44 -14.86 7.41
CA LEU A 53 -8.98 -14.64 8.79
C LEU A 53 -9.26 -13.19 9.24
N ALA A 54 -8.92 -12.19 8.42
CA ALA A 54 -9.18 -10.79 8.70
C ALA A 54 -10.69 -10.51 8.87
N ARG A 55 -11.50 -10.99 7.93
CA ARG A 55 -12.96 -10.83 8.00
C ARG A 55 -13.59 -11.56 9.19
N SER A 56 -13.08 -12.75 9.55
CA SER A 56 -13.55 -13.46 10.74
C SER A 56 -13.21 -12.74 12.04
N ALA A 57 -12.16 -11.94 12.06
CA ALA A 57 -11.82 -11.04 13.16
C ALA A 57 -12.65 -9.73 13.17
N GLY A 58 -13.49 -9.50 12.15
CA GLY A 58 -14.32 -8.30 12.03
C GLY A 58 -13.59 -7.10 11.40
N LEU A 59 -12.53 -7.37 10.61
CA LEU A 59 -11.79 -6.35 9.87
C LEU A 59 -12.30 -6.29 8.42
N PHE A 60 -12.40 -5.09 7.87
CA PHE A 60 -12.55 -4.87 6.45
C PHE A 60 -11.20 -5.02 5.76
N VAL A 61 -11.15 -5.68 4.60
CA VAL A 61 -9.95 -5.71 3.74
C VAL A 61 -10.10 -4.61 2.70
N GLU A 62 -9.35 -3.53 2.87
CA GLU A 62 -9.51 -2.35 2.01
C GLU A 62 -8.76 -2.46 0.68
N ASN A 63 -7.62 -3.10 0.70
CA ASN A 63 -6.83 -3.35 -0.51
C ASN A 63 -5.83 -4.49 -0.28
N ILE A 64 -5.23 -4.95 -1.38
CA ILE A 64 -4.04 -5.79 -1.36
C ILE A 64 -2.85 -5.00 -1.92
N HIS A 65 -1.66 -5.28 -1.39
CA HIS A 65 -0.41 -4.82 -1.97
C HIS A 65 0.17 -5.91 -2.86
N ALA A 66 0.27 -5.66 -4.16
CA ALA A 66 0.84 -6.61 -5.11
C ALA A 66 2.32 -6.91 -4.79
N PRO A 67 2.86 -8.09 -5.21
CA PRO A 67 4.26 -8.41 -5.00
C PRO A 67 5.19 -7.35 -5.56
N VAL A 68 6.21 -6.95 -4.79
CA VAL A 68 7.20 -5.94 -5.18
C VAL A 68 8.46 -6.55 -5.81
N HIS A 69 8.55 -7.89 -5.83
CA HIS A 69 9.65 -8.55 -6.49
C HIS A 69 9.57 -8.38 -7.99
N GLU A 70 10.69 -8.05 -8.57
CA GLU A 70 10.86 -7.98 -10.01
C GLU A 70 9.98 -6.95 -10.73
N GLN A 71 9.27 -6.02 -10.03
CA GLN A 71 8.45 -4.99 -10.69
C GLN A 71 9.23 -4.22 -11.77
N ASN A 72 10.55 -4.12 -11.64
CA ASN A 72 11.43 -3.48 -12.61
C ASN A 72 11.42 -4.20 -13.97
N ASN A 73 11.07 -5.48 -14.00
CA ASN A 73 11.02 -6.29 -15.23
C ASN A 73 9.73 -6.05 -16.04
N LEU A 74 8.72 -5.34 -15.53
CA LEU A 74 7.45 -5.10 -16.23
C LEU A 74 7.64 -4.57 -17.66
N SER A 75 8.72 -3.83 -17.90
CA SER A 75 9.06 -3.21 -19.19
C SER A 75 9.97 -4.07 -20.07
N LEU A 76 10.35 -5.29 -19.66
CA LEU A 76 11.21 -6.18 -20.43
C LEU A 76 10.39 -7.06 -21.38
N ASP A 77 10.88 -7.22 -22.62
CA ASP A 77 10.28 -8.11 -23.63
C ASP A 77 10.84 -9.53 -23.50
N ASN A 78 10.57 -10.16 -22.36
CA ASN A 78 11.03 -11.51 -22.04
C ASN A 78 10.11 -12.18 -21.01
N LEU A 79 10.45 -13.43 -20.61
CA LEU A 79 9.67 -14.22 -19.64
C LEU A 79 9.60 -13.56 -18.28
N SER A 80 10.63 -12.85 -17.81
CA SER A 80 10.59 -12.18 -16.51
C SER A 80 9.58 -11.03 -16.53
N GLY A 81 9.57 -10.22 -17.59
CA GLY A 81 8.57 -9.16 -17.73
C GLY A 81 7.15 -9.69 -17.90
N GLU A 82 6.99 -10.81 -18.58
CA GLU A 82 5.70 -11.50 -18.67
C GLU A 82 5.26 -12.04 -17.31
N GLY A 83 6.17 -12.60 -16.51
CA GLY A 83 5.87 -13.10 -15.16
C GLY A 83 5.33 -12.01 -14.23
N VAL A 84 5.93 -10.81 -14.25
CA VAL A 84 5.42 -9.67 -13.49
C VAL A 84 4.00 -9.28 -13.94
N PHE A 85 3.78 -9.22 -15.24
CA PHE A 85 2.47 -8.89 -15.80
C PHE A 85 1.40 -9.92 -15.41
N GLN A 86 1.70 -11.20 -15.51
CA GLN A 86 0.79 -12.27 -15.10
C GLN A 86 0.51 -12.24 -13.59
N SER A 87 1.51 -11.91 -12.75
CA SER A 87 1.32 -11.71 -11.31
C SER A 87 0.32 -10.57 -11.02
N TYR A 88 0.42 -9.46 -11.73
CA TYR A 88 -0.53 -8.35 -11.55
C TYR A 88 -1.94 -8.69 -12.05
N LEU A 89 -2.05 -9.43 -13.17
CA LEU A 89 -3.35 -9.94 -13.63
C LEU A 89 -3.99 -10.88 -12.59
N GLN A 90 -3.17 -11.73 -11.94
CA GLN A 90 -3.64 -12.60 -10.87
C GLN A 90 -4.13 -11.78 -9.66
N CYS A 91 -3.42 -10.72 -9.26
CA CYS A 91 -3.89 -9.83 -8.19
C CYS A 91 -5.26 -9.23 -8.50
N VAL A 92 -5.51 -8.79 -9.74
CA VAL A 92 -6.83 -8.28 -10.16
C VAL A 92 -7.89 -9.38 -10.14
N ALA A 93 -7.54 -10.60 -10.53
CA ALA A 93 -8.44 -11.75 -10.47
C ALA A 93 -8.80 -12.10 -9.02
N ASP A 94 -7.80 -12.17 -8.14
CA ASP A 94 -7.96 -12.43 -6.71
C ASP A 94 -8.81 -11.32 -6.04
N CYS A 95 -8.57 -10.05 -6.34
CA CYS A 95 -9.42 -8.95 -5.86
C CYS A 95 -10.89 -9.17 -6.19
N CYS A 96 -11.18 -9.60 -7.42
CA CYS A 96 -12.55 -9.92 -7.83
C CYS A 96 -13.10 -11.15 -7.11
N GLU A 97 -12.29 -12.22 -6.94
CA GLU A 97 -12.70 -13.46 -6.29
C GLU A 97 -13.01 -13.24 -4.81
N TYR A 98 -12.17 -12.45 -4.14
CA TYR A 98 -12.30 -12.22 -2.69
C TYR A 98 -13.07 -10.94 -2.34
N ASP A 99 -13.69 -10.27 -3.31
CA ASP A 99 -14.43 -9.02 -3.07
C ASP A 99 -13.58 -7.95 -2.35
N ILE A 100 -12.38 -7.70 -2.89
CA ILE A 100 -11.45 -6.67 -2.42
C ILE A 100 -11.44 -5.54 -3.45
N PRO A 101 -11.72 -4.29 -3.06
CA PRO A 101 -11.99 -3.24 -4.05
C PRO A 101 -10.75 -2.77 -4.81
N THR A 102 -9.55 -2.85 -4.21
CA THR A 102 -8.37 -2.15 -4.72
C THR A 102 -7.12 -3.01 -4.64
N VAL A 103 -6.28 -2.93 -5.66
CA VAL A 103 -4.90 -3.43 -5.65
C VAL A 103 -3.92 -2.26 -5.75
N VAL A 104 -2.96 -2.21 -4.84
CA VAL A 104 -1.81 -1.29 -4.90
C VAL A 104 -0.69 -1.95 -5.67
N ILE A 105 -0.10 -1.23 -6.63
CA ILE A 105 0.91 -1.75 -7.55
C ILE A 105 2.11 -0.81 -7.61
N HIS A 106 3.29 -1.39 -7.48
CA HIS A 106 4.55 -0.74 -7.81
C HIS A 106 4.82 -0.74 -9.31
N LEU A 107 5.14 0.42 -9.84
CA LEU A 107 5.69 0.56 -11.20
C LEU A 107 7.20 0.26 -11.21
N PRO A 108 7.82 0.04 -12.39
CA PRO A 108 9.28 -0.01 -12.48
C PRO A 108 9.91 1.20 -11.78
N ASN A 109 10.95 0.94 -11.00
CA ASN A 109 11.54 1.91 -10.08
C ASN A 109 13.00 2.22 -10.42
N ASP A 110 13.63 3.09 -9.68
CA ASP A 110 15.00 3.56 -9.88
C ASP A 110 15.23 4.03 -11.33
N ASN A 111 16.21 3.50 -12.02
CA ASN A 111 16.52 3.85 -13.41
C ASN A 111 15.78 3.00 -14.46
N ASN A 112 14.81 2.17 -14.05
CA ASN A 112 14.08 1.33 -14.98
C ASN A 112 12.88 2.09 -15.57
N PRO A 113 12.86 2.33 -16.89
CA PRO A 113 11.81 3.12 -17.50
C PRO A 113 10.51 2.32 -17.67
N LEU A 114 9.38 2.97 -17.52
CA LEU A 114 8.10 2.48 -18.00
C LEU A 114 8.02 2.75 -19.52
N ASN A 115 8.49 1.81 -20.31
CA ASN A 115 8.56 1.90 -21.77
C ASN A 115 7.26 1.45 -22.46
N GLN A 116 7.25 1.38 -23.80
CA GLN A 116 6.06 1.00 -24.57
C GLN A 116 5.54 -0.42 -24.24
N ILE A 117 6.42 -1.36 -23.85
CA ILE A 117 6.03 -2.72 -23.46
C ILE A 117 5.30 -2.66 -22.12
N GLY A 118 5.88 -1.99 -21.12
CA GLY A 118 5.24 -1.78 -19.83
C GLY A 118 3.91 -1.05 -19.95
N ILE A 119 3.83 0.00 -20.77
CA ILE A 119 2.60 0.73 -21.07
C ILE A 119 1.52 -0.16 -21.67
N ARG A 120 1.86 -1.03 -22.63
CA ARG A 120 0.92 -1.98 -23.24
C ARG A 120 0.38 -2.97 -22.20
N ARG A 121 1.26 -3.54 -21.36
CA ARG A 121 0.86 -4.44 -20.26
C ARG A 121 -0.05 -3.75 -19.24
N LEU A 122 0.27 -2.52 -18.85
CA LEU A 122 -0.61 -1.74 -17.96
C LEU A 122 -1.97 -1.45 -18.61
N ALA A 123 -2.02 -1.14 -19.90
CA ALA A 123 -3.29 -0.92 -20.60
C ALA A 123 -4.17 -2.18 -20.57
N GLU A 124 -3.59 -3.34 -20.78
CA GLU A 124 -4.31 -4.63 -20.72
C GLU A 124 -4.75 -4.94 -19.28
N LEU A 125 -3.89 -4.74 -18.30
CA LEU A 125 -4.20 -4.90 -16.87
C LEU A 125 -5.39 -4.03 -16.45
N ILE A 126 -5.36 -2.75 -16.83
CA ILE A 126 -6.41 -1.77 -16.53
C ILE A 126 -7.73 -2.20 -17.17
N ASN A 127 -7.72 -2.62 -18.45
CA ASN A 127 -8.91 -3.11 -19.10
C ASN A 127 -9.52 -4.32 -18.36
N LYS A 128 -8.70 -5.23 -17.84
CA LYS A 128 -9.17 -6.35 -17.01
C LYS A 128 -9.75 -5.88 -15.67
N ALA A 129 -9.11 -4.92 -15.03
CA ALA A 129 -9.59 -4.34 -13.78
C ALA A 129 -10.95 -3.61 -13.97
N GLU A 130 -11.12 -2.85 -15.05
CA GLU A 130 -12.39 -2.20 -15.41
C GLU A 130 -13.52 -3.22 -15.60
N GLN A 131 -13.27 -4.30 -16.35
CA GLN A 131 -14.26 -5.37 -16.57
C GLN A 131 -14.72 -6.05 -15.27
N LYS A 132 -13.89 -6.01 -14.24
CA LYS A 132 -14.15 -6.61 -12.92
C LYS A 132 -14.53 -5.60 -11.84
N ASN A 133 -14.61 -4.31 -12.19
CA ASN A 133 -14.83 -3.19 -11.28
C ASN A 133 -13.82 -3.15 -10.11
N ILE A 134 -12.56 -3.47 -10.39
CA ILE A 134 -11.45 -3.38 -9.45
C ILE A 134 -10.67 -2.09 -9.71
N TYR A 135 -10.23 -1.44 -8.63
CA TYR A 135 -9.39 -0.26 -8.69
C TYR A 135 -7.90 -0.63 -8.65
N ILE A 136 -7.09 0.08 -9.44
CA ILE A 136 -5.64 -0.01 -9.44
C ILE A 136 -5.08 1.30 -8.90
N ALA A 137 -4.34 1.25 -7.81
CA ALA A 137 -3.64 2.40 -7.24
C ALA A 137 -2.13 2.26 -7.48
N PHE A 138 -1.53 3.19 -8.25
CA PHE A 138 -0.09 3.23 -8.43
C PHE A 138 0.57 4.02 -7.30
N GLU A 139 1.56 3.42 -6.66
CA GLU A 139 2.27 4.01 -5.53
C GLU A 139 3.45 4.88 -5.99
N ASN A 140 3.69 5.97 -5.26
CA ASN A 140 4.89 6.80 -5.48
C ASN A 140 6.14 6.13 -4.92
N LEU A 141 7.08 5.87 -5.82
CA LEU A 141 8.40 5.33 -5.53
C LEU A 141 9.49 6.33 -5.93
N SER A 142 10.77 5.92 -5.95
CA SER A 142 11.89 6.78 -6.37
C SER A 142 11.76 7.25 -7.83
N ASN A 143 11.15 6.46 -8.71
CA ASN A 143 10.94 6.85 -10.11
C ASN A 143 9.59 7.58 -10.31
N ILE A 144 9.51 8.82 -9.84
CA ILE A 144 8.31 9.68 -9.99
C ILE A 144 7.92 9.90 -11.46
N LYS A 145 8.86 9.83 -12.40
CA LYS A 145 8.58 9.95 -13.83
C LYS A 145 7.67 8.83 -14.32
N ASN A 146 7.87 7.61 -13.86
CA ASN A 146 7.02 6.47 -14.22
C ASN A 146 5.60 6.64 -13.65
N LEU A 147 5.46 7.07 -12.40
CA LEU A 147 4.17 7.42 -11.80
C LEU A 147 3.43 8.47 -12.61
N LYS A 148 4.09 9.60 -12.90
CA LYS A 148 3.52 10.68 -13.72
C LYS A 148 3.12 10.18 -15.12
N THR A 149 3.95 9.36 -15.75
CA THR A 149 3.66 8.77 -17.05
C THR A 149 2.40 7.90 -17.01
N ALA A 150 2.28 7.02 -16.02
CA ALA A 150 1.12 6.15 -15.87
C ALA A 150 -0.16 6.93 -15.57
N LEU A 151 -0.14 7.80 -14.56
CA LEU A 151 -1.32 8.57 -14.15
C LEU A 151 -1.80 9.57 -15.22
N ASN A 152 -0.89 10.18 -15.98
CA ASN A 152 -1.25 11.09 -17.05
C ASN A 152 -1.77 10.36 -18.30
N LYS A 153 -1.30 9.13 -18.55
CA LYS A 153 -1.73 8.33 -19.70
C LYS A 153 -3.05 7.61 -19.45
N PHE A 154 -3.23 7.05 -18.26
CA PHE A 154 -4.40 6.26 -17.91
C PHE A 154 -5.36 7.09 -17.04
N THR A 155 -6.43 7.59 -17.67
CA THR A 155 -7.41 8.50 -17.05
C THR A 155 -8.70 7.80 -16.62
N SER A 156 -8.72 6.47 -16.67
CA SER A 156 -9.85 5.66 -16.20
C SER A 156 -10.18 5.93 -14.73
N ASN A 157 -11.46 5.90 -14.38
CA ASN A 157 -11.91 5.98 -12.99
C ASN A 157 -11.47 4.80 -12.12
N ASN A 158 -11.06 3.69 -12.74
CA ASN A 158 -10.51 2.52 -12.05
C ASN A 158 -8.99 2.63 -11.82
N VAL A 159 -8.36 3.72 -12.23
CA VAL A 159 -6.92 3.95 -12.04
C VAL A 159 -6.70 5.18 -11.20
N GLY A 160 -5.92 5.04 -10.15
CA GLY A 160 -5.62 6.14 -9.26
C GLY A 160 -4.26 6.05 -8.61
N TYR A 161 -4.14 6.76 -7.53
CA TYR A 161 -2.91 7.03 -6.82
C TYR A 161 -2.93 6.41 -5.43
N CYS A 162 -1.85 5.76 -5.04
CA CYS A 162 -1.54 5.41 -3.67
C CYS A 162 -0.45 6.35 -3.16
N TYR A 163 -0.77 7.14 -2.15
CA TYR A 163 0.21 8.04 -1.53
C TYR A 163 0.97 7.34 -0.42
N ASP A 164 2.27 7.15 -0.62
CA ASP A 164 3.20 6.76 0.43
C ASP A 164 3.95 7.98 0.96
N SER A 165 3.87 8.19 2.28
CA SER A 165 4.41 9.36 2.96
C SER A 165 5.93 9.38 3.02
N CYS A 166 6.57 8.23 3.27
CA CYS A 166 8.03 8.12 3.33
C CYS A 166 8.67 8.19 1.95
N HIS A 167 8.08 7.51 0.97
CA HIS A 167 8.58 7.59 -0.41
C HIS A 167 8.48 9.03 -0.93
N HIS A 168 7.42 9.75 -0.58
CA HIS A 168 7.30 11.16 -0.95
C HIS A 168 8.44 12.00 -0.38
N ILE A 169 8.70 11.90 0.92
CA ILE A 169 9.77 12.67 1.57
C ILE A 169 11.16 12.28 1.05
N ASN A 170 11.37 11.00 0.79
CA ASN A 170 12.68 10.52 0.37
C ASN A 170 13.00 10.83 -1.10
N TYR A 171 11.99 10.87 -1.97
CA TYR A 171 12.21 10.86 -3.42
C TYR A 171 11.51 11.99 -4.18
N ALA A 172 10.56 12.67 -3.57
CA ALA A 172 9.70 13.62 -4.27
C ALA A 172 9.33 14.85 -3.42
N LEU A 173 10.18 15.23 -2.47
CA LEU A 173 9.90 16.33 -1.52
C LEU A 173 9.52 17.63 -2.21
N ASP A 174 10.13 17.94 -3.37
CA ASP A 174 9.87 19.14 -4.15
C ASP A 174 8.63 19.04 -5.07
N GLU A 175 7.94 17.89 -5.05
CA GLU A 175 6.78 17.63 -5.91
C GLU A 175 5.48 17.70 -5.11
N ASP A 176 4.48 18.39 -5.60
CA ASP A 176 3.16 18.39 -4.96
C ASP A 176 2.27 17.26 -5.51
N LEU A 177 2.63 16.01 -5.22
CA LEU A 177 1.93 14.83 -5.74
C LEU A 177 0.46 14.77 -5.30
N LEU A 178 0.15 15.19 -4.07
CA LEU A 178 -1.24 15.25 -3.59
C LEU A 178 -2.03 16.36 -4.29
N GLY A 179 -1.42 17.50 -4.58
CA GLY A 179 -2.05 18.55 -5.39
C GLY A 179 -2.28 18.13 -6.84
N MET A 180 -1.34 17.37 -7.42
CA MET A 180 -1.42 16.91 -8.82
C MET A 180 -2.41 15.76 -9.03
N TYR A 181 -2.44 14.78 -8.13
CA TYR A 181 -3.14 13.50 -8.31
C TYR A 181 -4.11 13.14 -7.18
N GLY A 182 -4.25 14.00 -6.17
CA GLY A 182 -5.07 13.73 -5.00
C GLY A 182 -6.55 13.51 -5.30
N ASN A 183 -7.08 14.11 -6.37
CA ASN A 183 -8.45 13.85 -6.83
C ASN A 183 -8.67 12.40 -7.32
N ARG A 184 -7.60 11.63 -7.47
CA ARG A 184 -7.59 10.20 -7.82
C ARG A 184 -6.98 9.33 -6.73
N LEU A 185 -6.89 9.85 -5.48
CA LEU A 185 -6.34 9.12 -4.36
C LEU A 185 -7.25 7.94 -3.99
N MET A 186 -6.71 6.73 -4.01
CA MET A 186 -7.43 5.48 -3.77
C MET A 186 -6.92 4.70 -2.56
N ALA A 187 -5.65 4.91 -2.19
CA ALA A 187 -5.03 4.32 -1.02
C ALA A 187 -3.98 5.27 -0.43
N ILE A 188 -3.68 5.10 0.85
CA ILE A 188 -2.60 5.81 1.53
C ILE A 188 -1.80 4.85 2.42
N HIS A 189 -0.48 4.96 2.34
CA HIS A 189 0.48 4.24 3.18
C HIS A 189 1.20 5.26 4.06
N LEU A 190 0.80 5.32 5.34
CA LEU A 190 1.31 6.33 6.25
C LEU A 190 2.28 5.70 7.25
N HIS A 191 3.52 6.09 7.14
CA HIS A 191 4.59 5.75 8.07
C HIS A 191 5.63 6.88 8.10
N ASP A 192 6.45 6.94 9.12
CA ASP A 192 7.39 8.02 9.34
C ASP A 192 8.83 7.61 9.04
N ASN A 193 9.72 8.62 8.97
CA ASN A 193 11.12 8.44 8.68
C ASN A 193 11.95 9.49 9.44
N GLY A 194 12.89 9.03 10.24
CA GLY A 194 13.81 9.87 11.02
C GLY A 194 15.04 10.37 10.25
N GLY A 195 15.12 10.11 8.92
CA GLY A 195 16.22 10.58 8.06
C GLY A 195 17.13 9.47 7.55
N SER A 196 16.86 8.21 7.87
CA SER A 196 17.47 7.07 7.19
C SER A 196 16.47 6.40 6.23
N HIS A 197 17.02 5.68 5.25
CA HIS A 197 16.21 5.10 4.19
C HIS A 197 15.30 3.96 4.72
N ASN A 198 14.04 3.96 4.34
CA ASN A 198 13.08 2.87 4.58
C ASN A 198 12.89 2.45 6.06
N GLN A 199 12.73 3.40 6.98
CA GLN A 199 12.57 3.08 8.41
C GLN A 199 11.19 2.53 8.77
N HIS A 200 10.14 2.87 8.04
CA HIS A 200 8.76 2.49 8.35
C HIS A 200 8.39 2.71 9.83
N GLN A 201 8.76 3.88 10.39
CA GLN A 201 8.43 4.22 11.76
C GLN A 201 6.94 4.54 11.93
N LEU A 202 6.45 4.45 13.14
CA LEU A 202 5.12 4.95 13.47
C LEU A 202 5.04 6.47 13.23
N PRO A 203 3.91 7.00 12.75
CA PRO A 203 3.72 8.43 12.61
C PRO A 203 4.04 9.21 13.89
N PHE A 204 4.69 10.36 13.75
CA PHE A 204 5.19 11.26 14.79
C PHE A 204 6.49 10.81 15.48
N ASP A 205 7.11 9.73 15.06
CA ASP A 205 8.41 9.29 15.59
C ASP A 205 9.58 9.67 14.64
N GLY A 206 9.28 10.18 13.44
CA GLY A 206 10.24 10.69 12.45
C GLY A 206 10.13 12.18 12.22
N ASN A 207 10.43 12.59 10.98
CA ASN A 207 10.56 14.00 10.58
C ASN A 207 9.40 14.51 9.68
N ILE A 208 8.37 13.70 9.44
CA ILE A 208 7.24 14.10 8.58
C ILE A 208 6.38 15.14 9.29
N ASN A 209 6.09 16.25 8.61
CA ASN A 209 5.11 17.22 9.07
C ASN A 209 3.69 16.71 8.82
N TRP A 210 3.15 16.00 9.79
CA TRP A 210 1.84 15.34 9.69
C TRP A 210 0.67 16.33 9.57
N ASP A 211 0.77 17.52 10.16
CA ASP A 211 -0.28 18.54 10.00
C ASP A 211 -0.42 18.91 8.52
N THR A 212 0.70 19.18 7.85
CA THR A 212 0.72 19.52 6.42
C THR A 212 0.26 18.34 5.54
N VAL A 213 0.73 17.12 5.81
CA VAL A 213 0.38 15.94 5.01
C VAL A 213 -1.11 15.64 5.13
N MET A 214 -1.65 15.65 6.36
CA MET A 214 -3.06 15.32 6.58
C MET A 214 -4.00 16.42 6.08
N GLU A 215 -3.63 17.69 6.16
CA GLU A 215 -4.35 18.80 5.53
C GLU A 215 -4.42 18.62 4.00
N LYS A 216 -3.30 18.30 3.35
CA LYS A 216 -3.29 18.03 1.90
C LYS A 216 -4.17 16.82 1.55
N ILE A 217 -4.11 15.71 2.31
CA ILE A 217 -4.98 14.55 2.10
C ILE A 217 -6.46 14.95 2.28
N ALA A 218 -6.80 15.74 3.30
CA ALA A 218 -8.17 16.24 3.48
C ALA A 218 -8.68 17.03 2.27
N CYS A 219 -7.83 17.89 1.71
CA CYS A 219 -8.15 18.69 0.52
C CYS A 219 -8.42 17.84 -0.74
N THR A 220 -7.92 16.60 -0.82
CA THR A 220 -8.18 15.71 -1.96
C THR A 220 -9.62 15.19 -2.02
N GLY A 221 -10.34 15.24 -0.91
CA GLY A 221 -11.65 14.60 -0.76
C GLY A 221 -11.59 13.06 -0.57
N TYR A 222 -10.42 12.48 -0.33
CA TYR A 222 -10.25 11.05 -0.07
C TYR A 222 -11.12 10.57 1.09
N ARG A 223 -11.87 9.48 0.88
CA ARG A 223 -12.82 8.90 1.83
C ARG A 223 -12.40 7.53 2.38
N GLY A 224 -11.28 6.99 1.92
CA GLY A 224 -10.74 5.72 2.41
C GLY A 224 -10.22 5.81 3.84
N ALA A 225 -9.69 4.71 4.35
CA ALA A 225 -9.14 4.64 5.69
C ALA A 225 -7.85 5.47 5.84
N THR A 226 -7.58 5.88 7.07
CA THR A 226 -6.26 6.36 7.48
C THR A 226 -5.41 5.14 7.79
N THR A 227 -4.68 4.65 6.79
CA THR A 227 -3.98 3.36 6.84
C THR A 227 -2.49 3.55 7.08
N LEU A 228 -2.00 2.89 8.14
CA LEU A 228 -0.60 2.89 8.52
C LEU A 228 0.15 1.74 7.85
N GLU A 229 1.42 2.00 7.49
CA GLU A 229 2.36 0.99 6.98
C GLU A 229 3.65 0.93 7.81
N PRO A 230 3.57 0.79 9.13
CA PRO A 230 4.76 0.75 9.98
C PRO A 230 5.34 -0.66 10.05
N MET A 231 6.64 -0.71 10.39
CA MET A 231 7.31 -1.93 10.82
C MET A 231 7.74 -1.81 12.29
N ASN A 232 7.90 -2.94 12.96
CA ASN A 232 8.29 -2.96 14.37
C ASN A 232 9.80 -2.88 14.60
N TRP A 233 10.59 -2.58 13.57
CA TRP A 233 12.06 -2.67 13.61
C TRP A 233 12.69 -1.81 14.72
N ASP A 234 12.19 -0.59 14.89
CA ASP A 234 12.66 0.33 15.94
C ASP A 234 11.91 0.13 17.27
N TYR A 235 10.97 -0.82 17.35
CA TYR A 235 10.06 -1.05 18.47
C TYR A 235 10.25 -2.42 19.13
N SER A 236 11.44 -3.02 19.06
CA SER A 236 11.74 -4.34 19.63
C SER A 236 11.54 -4.42 21.16
N HIS A 237 11.47 -3.29 21.83
CA HIS A 237 11.17 -3.17 23.26
C HIS A 237 9.67 -3.28 23.59
N LEU A 238 8.79 -3.20 22.59
CA LEU A 238 7.34 -3.34 22.74
C LEU A 238 6.91 -4.77 22.40
N ASN A 239 6.00 -5.34 23.19
CA ASN A 239 5.28 -6.52 22.73
C ASN A 239 4.21 -6.13 21.69
N ILE A 240 3.65 -7.12 21.00
CA ILE A 240 2.72 -6.88 19.89
C ILE A 240 1.48 -6.06 20.30
N CYS A 241 0.94 -6.29 21.50
CA CYS A 241 -0.23 -5.54 21.97
C CYS A 241 0.13 -4.06 22.18
N GLN A 242 1.27 -3.79 22.81
CA GLN A 242 1.76 -2.44 23.03
C GLN A 242 2.07 -1.72 21.71
N PHE A 243 2.67 -2.42 20.75
CA PHE A 243 2.92 -1.87 19.41
C PHE A 243 1.63 -1.51 18.69
N LEU A 244 0.64 -2.41 18.69
CA LEU A 244 -0.65 -2.18 18.02
C LEU A 244 -1.48 -1.10 18.70
N GLU A 245 -1.46 -1.01 20.03
CA GLU A 245 -2.12 0.05 20.79
C GLU A 245 -1.51 1.42 20.44
N LEU A 246 -0.18 1.52 20.41
CA LEU A 246 0.51 2.74 20.01
C LEU A 246 0.23 3.10 18.54
N ALA A 247 0.29 2.12 17.63
CA ALA A 247 -0.04 2.33 16.22
C ALA A 247 -1.47 2.84 16.04
N TYR A 248 -2.43 2.26 16.76
CA TYR A 248 -3.82 2.71 16.71
C TYR A 248 -3.99 4.15 17.23
N GLU A 249 -3.34 4.50 18.34
CA GLU A 249 -3.32 5.87 18.86
C GLU A 249 -2.81 6.86 17.79
N ARG A 250 -1.70 6.52 17.10
CA ARG A 250 -1.14 7.33 16.02
C ARG A 250 -2.11 7.45 14.83
N ALA A 251 -2.75 6.35 14.43
CA ALA A 251 -3.77 6.37 13.37
C ALA A 251 -4.95 7.27 13.72
N LYS A 252 -5.42 7.22 14.96
CA LYS A 252 -6.51 8.08 15.43
C LYS A 252 -6.11 9.56 15.44
N ARG A 253 -4.88 9.87 15.83
CA ARG A 253 -4.36 11.24 15.79
C ARG A 253 -4.30 11.75 14.35
N LEU A 254 -3.83 10.95 13.38
CA LEU A 254 -3.84 11.31 11.97
C LEU A 254 -5.28 11.49 11.44
N ASP A 255 -6.19 10.57 11.77
CA ASP A 255 -7.61 10.68 11.35
C ASP A 255 -8.27 11.94 11.90
N TYR A 256 -7.86 12.41 13.08
CA TYR A 256 -8.30 13.69 13.63
C TYR A 256 -7.76 14.88 12.84
N LEU A 257 -6.47 14.87 12.46
CA LEU A 257 -5.83 15.93 11.66
C LEU A 257 -6.41 16.03 10.24
N ARG A 258 -6.97 14.95 9.71
CA ARG A 258 -7.61 14.92 8.39
C ARG A 258 -8.99 15.62 8.34
N LYS A 259 -9.57 15.99 9.47
CA LYS A 259 -10.87 16.65 9.56
C LYS A 259 -10.77 18.15 9.38
#